data_6968962f34706c352f0f2d3dbd7ac780
#
_entry.id   6968962f34706c352f0f2d3dbd7ac780
#
_cell.length_a   1.000
_cell.length_b   1.000
_cell.length_c   1.000
_cell.angle_alpha   90.00
_cell.angle_beta   90.00
_cell.angle_gamma   90.00
#
_symmetry.space_group_name_H-M   'P 1'
#
loop_
_entity.id
_entity.type
_entity.pdbx_description
1 polymer ?
#
loop_
_entity_poly.entity_id
_entity_poly.type
_entity_poly.pdbx_seq_one_letter_code
_entity_poly.pdbx_strand_id
1 'polypeptide(L)'
;MSSMAPIAFALSVDPEQPSPINNFLHFWGNEELSNCWGSFDEDGGGSAEQGYGEEVDGGDAQRLEVDITCRMKYDFDENVYLKAGMKITLEFGLRIDHADAESEEDEDLTITLMKGSEVVDSRSFPDIATDQDIQLKWELDVIENSTWWNASDGEPSVRFQISKAGWDASGTPCSGPLQMLKCGGFFRVYYSNNQEGLRTQIQFPIGEAPEVVIEEEPEEKGLPGFGFLTGLSGMAMAVIATRRGPLTPRR
;
A
#
# COMPACT_ATOMS: atom_id res chain seq x y z
N MET A 1 -14.58 18.52 52.11
CA MET A 1 -14.81 17.48 51.04
C MET A 1 -14.08 17.98 49.82
N SER A 2 -12.94 17.39 49.49
CA SER A 2 -12.11 17.79 48.36
C SER A 2 -12.51 16.91 47.16
N SER A 3 -13.08 17.51 46.14
CA SER A 3 -13.46 16.82 44.90
C SER A 3 -12.21 16.67 44.05
N MET A 4 -11.71 15.44 43.92
CA MET A 4 -10.71 15.12 42.91
C MET A 4 -11.42 14.99 41.56
N ALA A 5 -11.14 15.92 40.67
CA ALA A 5 -11.53 15.79 39.27
C ALA A 5 -10.68 14.67 38.62
N PRO A 6 -11.29 13.78 37.82
CA PRO A 6 -10.52 12.80 37.09
C PRO A 6 -9.62 13.52 36.07
N ILE A 7 -8.33 13.24 36.12
CA ILE A 7 -7.38 13.65 35.10
C ILE A 7 -7.61 12.70 33.92
N ALA A 8 -8.33 13.16 32.89
CA ALA A 8 -8.40 12.47 31.63
C ALA A 8 -7.02 12.62 30.95
N PHE A 9 -6.26 11.56 30.87
CA PHE A 9 -5.12 11.49 29.97
C PHE A 9 -5.69 11.41 28.55
N ALA A 10 -5.60 12.48 27.79
CA ALA A 10 -5.75 12.39 26.37
C ALA A 10 -4.55 11.57 25.85
N LEU A 11 -4.80 10.35 25.42
CA LEU A 11 -3.85 9.60 24.62
C LEU A 11 -3.57 10.46 23.38
N SER A 12 -2.35 10.99 23.25
CA SER A 12 -1.94 11.62 21.99
C SER A 12 -1.86 10.51 20.95
N VAL A 13 -2.75 10.58 19.96
CA VAL A 13 -2.66 9.70 18.79
C VAL A 13 -1.40 10.09 18.04
N ASP A 14 -0.56 9.12 17.74
CA ASP A 14 0.61 9.32 16.88
C ASP A 14 0.11 9.64 15.47
N PRO A 15 0.42 10.83 14.92
CA PRO A 15 -0.05 11.21 13.60
C PRO A 15 0.55 10.33 12.49
N GLU A 16 1.68 9.67 12.72
CA GLU A 16 2.34 8.80 11.75
C GLU A 16 1.70 7.41 11.67
N GLN A 17 0.90 7.04 12.71
CA GLN A 17 0.28 5.72 12.80
C GLN A 17 -1.20 5.74 12.40
N PRO A 18 -1.66 4.70 11.68
CA PRO A 18 -3.07 4.59 11.29
C PRO A 18 -3.99 4.37 12.48
N SER A 19 -5.15 5.00 12.46
CA SER A 19 -6.18 4.83 13.48
C SER A 19 -7.58 5.10 12.90
N PRO A 20 -8.68 4.81 13.61
CA PRO A 20 -10.04 5.12 13.13
C PRO A 20 -10.28 6.61 12.81
N ILE A 21 -9.53 7.52 13.44
CA ILE A 21 -9.60 8.96 13.19
C ILE A 21 -8.46 9.49 12.31
N ASN A 22 -7.44 8.67 12.08
CA ASN A 22 -6.29 8.96 11.20
C ASN A 22 -6.18 7.83 10.17
N ASN A 23 -7.07 7.82 9.20
CA ASN A 23 -7.27 6.71 8.28
C ASN A 23 -6.96 7.03 6.81
N PHE A 24 -6.34 8.17 6.56
CA PHE A 24 -5.86 8.56 5.24
C PHE A 24 -4.35 8.38 5.14
N LEU A 25 -3.91 7.57 4.18
CA LEU A 25 -2.52 7.51 3.76
C LEU A 25 -2.31 8.58 2.69
N HIS A 26 -1.53 9.59 3.01
CA HIS A 26 -1.13 10.68 2.13
C HIS A 26 0.16 10.36 1.39
N PHE A 27 0.38 10.97 0.22
CA PHE A 27 1.58 10.76 -0.58
C PHE A 27 2.40 12.04 -0.66
N TRP A 28 3.69 11.86 -0.48
CA TRP A 28 4.70 12.91 -0.39
C TRP A 28 5.93 12.53 -1.20
N GLY A 29 6.83 13.46 -1.41
CA GLY A 29 8.08 13.18 -2.09
C GLY A 29 8.85 14.44 -2.42
N ASN A 30 9.87 14.31 -3.26
CA ASN A 30 10.57 15.42 -3.88
C ASN A 30 10.24 15.51 -5.38
N GLU A 31 10.97 16.32 -6.13
CA GLU A 31 10.73 16.50 -7.57
C GLU A 31 10.90 15.20 -8.36
N GLU A 32 11.81 14.31 -7.92
CA GLU A 32 11.98 13.00 -8.52
C GLU A 32 10.93 12.03 -7.95
N LEU A 33 10.07 11.52 -8.80
CA LEU A 33 9.01 10.59 -8.39
C LEU A 33 9.55 9.31 -7.72
N SER A 34 10.77 8.88 -8.07
CA SER A 34 11.44 7.74 -7.45
C SER A 34 11.66 7.89 -5.93
N ASN A 35 11.56 9.10 -5.41
CA ASN A 35 11.69 9.41 -3.99
C ASN A 35 10.34 9.71 -3.31
N CYS A 36 9.25 9.12 -3.77
CA CYS A 36 7.95 9.25 -3.15
C CYS A 36 7.77 8.32 -1.95
N TRP A 37 6.93 8.73 -0.99
CA TRP A 37 6.55 7.92 0.16
C TRP A 37 5.12 8.18 0.61
N GLY A 38 4.55 7.24 1.36
CA GLY A 38 3.27 7.38 2.04
C GLY A 38 3.44 7.72 3.52
N SER A 39 2.52 8.50 4.10
CA SER A 39 2.42 8.77 5.54
C SER A 39 0.96 8.99 5.93
N PHE A 40 0.59 8.56 7.13
CA PHE A 40 -0.70 8.91 7.71
C PHE A 40 -0.73 10.32 8.29
N ASP A 41 0.43 10.93 8.51
CA ASP A 41 0.54 12.33 8.90
C ASP A 41 0.15 13.24 7.73
N GLU A 42 -0.91 14.04 7.91
CA GLU A 42 -1.37 15.01 6.91
C GLU A 42 -0.42 16.19 6.71
N ASP A 43 0.46 16.43 7.69
CA ASP A 43 1.52 17.44 7.62
C ASP A 43 2.84 16.87 7.08
N GLY A 44 2.87 15.61 6.74
CA GLY A 44 3.89 14.69 6.20
C GLY A 44 5.30 15.14 5.87
N GLY A 45 5.63 16.31 6.24
CA GLY A 45 6.95 16.91 6.27
C GLY A 45 7.84 16.68 5.04
N GLY A 46 7.88 17.63 4.13
CA GLY A 46 8.91 17.67 3.12
C GLY A 46 8.51 17.12 1.74
N SER A 47 7.41 17.61 1.22
CA SER A 47 7.08 17.43 -0.19
C SER A 47 7.82 18.44 -1.07
N ALA A 48 7.90 18.14 -2.37
CA ALA A 48 8.43 19.07 -3.36
C ALA A 48 7.68 20.41 -3.32
N GLU A 49 8.38 21.48 -3.62
CA GLU A 49 7.80 22.82 -3.62
C GLU A 49 6.65 22.95 -4.62
N GLN A 50 6.71 22.22 -5.75
CA GLN A 50 5.66 22.11 -6.75
C GLN A 50 4.47 21.26 -6.33
N GLY A 51 4.61 20.45 -5.27
CA GLY A 51 3.60 19.51 -4.81
C GLY A 51 3.41 18.29 -5.70
N TYR A 52 4.44 17.95 -6.51
CA TYR A 52 4.42 16.74 -7.34
C TYR A 52 5.81 16.14 -7.55
N GLY A 53 5.83 14.83 -7.84
CA GLY A 53 6.97 14.12 -8.40
C GLY A 53 6.79 13.89 -9.88
N GLU A 54 7.87 13.98 -10.65
CA GLU A 54 7.85 13.85 -12.09
C GLU A 54 8.86 12.81 -12.55
N GLU A 55 8.40 11.91 -13.41
CA GLU A 55 9.23 10.97 -14.15
C GLU A 55 9.14 11.33 -15.62
N VAL A 56 10.28 11.63 -16.21
CA VAL A 56 10.38 12.03 -17.63
C VAL A 56 11.36 11.09 -18.31
N ASP A 57 10.88 10.44 -19.35
CA ASP A 57 11.76 9.74 -20.29
C ASP A 57 12.20 10.73 -21.37
N GLY A 58 13.43 11.17 -21.28
CA GLY A 58 13.99 12.20 -22.15
C GLY A 58 15.31 11.82 -22.80
N GLY A 59 15.65 10.53 -22.82
CA GLY A 59 16.92 10.05 -23.37
C GLY A 59 16.82 9.47 -24.77
N ASP A 60 17.73 8.54 -25.05
CA ASP A 60 17.71 7.69 -26.24
C ASP A 60 16.57 6.64 -26.18
N ALA A 61 15.83 6.60 -25.07
CA ALA A 61 14.70 5.75 -24.86
C ALA A 61 13.51 6.29 -25.67
N GLN A 62 12.86 5.39 -26.38
CA GLN A 62 11.77 5.70 -27.27
C GLN A 62 10.42 5.59 -26.59
N ARG A 63 10.45 5.22 -25.32
CA ARG A 63 9.29 4.90 -24.53
C ARG A 63 9.34 5.61 -23.19
N LEU A 64 8.19 6.04 -22.74
CA LEU A 64 7.96 6.42 -21.35
C LEU A 64 7.82 5.13 -20.55
N GLU A 65 8.81 4.78 -19.75
CA GLU A 65 8.80 3.61 -18.90
C GLU A 65 8.83 4.02 -17.43
N VAL A 66 7.78 3.73 -16.69
CA VAL A 66 7.68 4.00 -15.26
C VAL A 66 7.41 2.70 -14.52
N ASP A 67 8.19 2.44 -13.49
CA ASP A 67 7.98 1.37 -12.52
C ASP A 67 8.42 1.86 -11.15
N ILE A 68 7.54 2.56 -10.45
CA ILE A 68 7.83 3.29 -9.22
C ILE A 68 6.93 2.79 -8.10
N THR A 69 7.50 2.58 -6.92
CA THR A 69 6.76 2.20 -5.72
C THR A 69 6.93 3.24 -4.63
N CYS A 70 5.84 3.91 -4.28
CA CYS A 70 5.75 4.78 -3.12
C CYS A 70 5.42 3.93 -1.89
N ARG A 71 6.40 3.75 -1.01
CA ARG A 71 6.25 2.97 0.22
C ARG A 71 5.89 3.87 1.38
N MET A 72 5.19 3.33 2.35
CA MET A 72 5.01 4.04 3.62
C MET A 72 6.36 4.34 4.27
N LYS A 73 6.49 5.50 4.90
CA LYS A 73 7.74 6.00 5.47
C LYS A 73 8.10 5.33 6.79
N TYR A 74 7.08 4.97 7.56
CA TYR A 74 7.22 4.39 8.90
C TYR A 74 6.53 3.04 8.97
N ASP A 75 7.11 2.13 9.72
CA ASP A 75 6.52 0.82 9.99
C ASP A 75 5.28 0.96 10.88
N PHE A 76 4.37 0.01 10.81
CA PHE A 76 3.24 -0.06 11.73
C PHE A 76 3.72 -0.51 13.13
N ASP A 77 3.34 0.26 14.15
CA ASP A 77 3.60 -0.13 15.54
C ASP A 77 2.68 -1.27 16.01
N GLU A 78 1.47 -1.30 15.48
CA GLU A 78 0.43 -2.26 15.87
C GLU A 78 -0.31 -2.83 14.65
N ASN A 79 -1.01 -3.93 14.84
CA ASN A 79 -1.86 -4.50 13.82
C ASN A 79 -3.07 -3.58 13.56
N VAL A 80 -3.38 -3.38 12.29
CA VAL A 80 -4.52 -2.57 11.86
C VAL A 80 -5.71 -3.46 11.52
N TYR A 81 -6.87 -3.14 12.07
CA TYR A 81 -8.12 -3.82 11.75
C TYR A 81 -8.95 -2.97 10.77
N LEU A 82 -9.30 -3.55 9.64
CA LEU A 82 -10.18 -2.96 8.64
C LEU A 82 -11.60 -3.51 8.78
N LYS A 83 -12.60 -2.65 8.73
CA LYS A 83 -14.02 -3.04 8.84
C LYS A 83 -14.46 -3.83 7.62
N ALA A 84 -14.87 -5.09 7.83
CA ALA A 84 -15.43 -5.94 6.78
C ALA A 84 -16.66 -5.28 6.14
N GLY A 85 -16.82 -5.45 4.84
CA GLY A 85 -17.94 -4.88 4.07
C GLY A 85 -17.84 -3.38 3.82
N MET A 86 -16.79 -2.73 4.30
CA MET A 86 -16.44 -1.35 3.95
C MET A 86 -15.45 -1.34 2.78
N LYS A 87 -15.13 -0.15 2.27
CA LYS A 87 -14.25 -0.01 1.11
C LYS A 87 -12.96 0.72 1.46
N ILE A 88 -11.86 0.25 0.90
CA ILE A 88 -10.66 1.07 0.74
C ILE A 88 -10.88 1.93 -0.50
N THR A 89 -10.71 3.24 -0.35
CA THR A 89 -10.84 4.19 -1.46
C THR A 89 -9.48 4.75 -1.83
N LEU A 90 -9.11 4.61 -3.10
CA LEU A 90 -7.86 5.12 -3.64
C LEU A 90 -8.16 6.27 -4.58
N GLU A 91 -7.47 7.38 -4.40
CA GLU A 91 -7.56 8.58 -5.22
C GLU A 91 -6.14 9.03 -5.59
N PHE A 92 -5.88 9.25 -6.90
CA PHE A 92 -4.60 9.74 -7.39
C PHE A 92 -4.78 10.83 -8.42
N GLY A 93 -4.15 11.98 -8.17
CA GLY A 93 -3.95 13.03 -9.16
C GLY A 93 -2.73 12.69 -10.02
N LEU A 94 -2.91 12.63 -11.33
CA LEU A 94 -1.86 12.25 -12.27
C LEU A 94 -1.87 13.16 -13.49
N ARG A 95 -0.72 13.22 -14.19
CA ARG A 95 -0.61 13.71 -15.55
C ARG A 95 0.30 12.78 -16.34
N ILE A 96 -0.15 12.42 -17.53
CA ILE A 96 0.60 11.55 -18.43
C ILE A 96 0.65 12.22 -19.80
N ASP A 97 1.81 12.17 -20.41
CA ASP A 97 2.02 12.66 -21.75
C ASP A 97 2.86 11.65 -22.54
N HIS A 98 2.28 11.12 -23.61
CA HIS A 98 2.88 10.12 -24.49
C HIS A 98 2.32 10.26 -25.92
N ALA A 99 2.83 9.50 -26.87
CA ALA A 99 2.29 9.51 -28.22
C ALA A 99 0.88 8.92 -28.26
N ASP A 100 0.01 9.54 -29.04
CA ASP A 100 -1.39 9.11 -29.23
C ASP A 100 -1.53 7.79 -30.01
N ALA A 101 -0.47 7.39 -30.76
CA ALA A 101 -0.51 6.19 -31.56
C ALA A 101 -0.21 4.98 -30.70
N GLU A 102 -1.14 4.04 -30.66
CA GLU A 102 -0.97 2.76 -30.00
C GLU A 102 0.08 1.90 -30.72
N SER A 103 0.86 1.18 -29.93
CA SER A 103 1.78 0.14 -30.39
C SER A 103 1.48 -1.19 -29.68
N GLU A 104 1.86 -2.32 -30.31
CA GLU A 104 1.70 -3.66 -29.71
C GLU A 104 2.52 -3.84 -28.42
N GLU A 105 3.49 -2.95 -28.18
CA GLU A 105 4.37 -2.98 -27.01
C GLU A 105 3.87 -2.06 -25.88
N ASP A 106 2.74 -1.37 -26.08
CA ASP A 106 2.22 -0.44 -25.09
C ASP A 106 1.57 -1.18 -23.92
N GLU A 107 1.96 -0.76 -22.71
CA GLU A 107 1.36 -1.20 -21.47
C GLU A 107 0.62 -0.03 -20.81
N ASP A 108 -0.65 -0.24 -20.51
CA ASP A 108 -1.47 0.77 -19.87
C ASP A 108 -1.04 1.05 -18.45
N LEU A 109 -1.37 2.24 -17.96
CA LEU A 109 -1.15 2.57 -16.56
C LEU A 109 -1.80 1.50 -15.68
N THR A 110 -0.98 0.84 -14.90
CA THR A 110 -1.40 -0.11 -13.88
C THR A 110 -0.98 0.43 -12.52
N ILE A 111 -1.94 0.54 -11.61
CA ILE A 111 -1.70 0.94 -10.23
C ILE A 111 -2.00 -0.25 -9.33
N THR A 112 -1.05 -0.60 -8.47
CA THR A 112 -1.12 -1.76 -7.59
C THR A 112 -1.02 -1.31 -6.14
N LEU A 113 -2.03 -1.64 -5.31
CA LEU A 113 -1.96 -1.54 -3.85
C LEU A 113 -1.31 -2.81 -3.32
N MET A 114 -0.30 -2.64 -2.51
CA MET A 114 0.48 -3.72 -1.91
C MET A 114 0.44 -3.62 -0.38
N LYS A 115 0.62 -4.76 0.26
CA LYS A 115 0.84 -4.95 1.70
C LYS A 115 2.17 -5.69 1.85
N GLY A 116 3.21 -4.94 2.19
CA GLY A 116 4.57 -5.44 2.08
C GLY A 116 4.90 -5.89 0.65
N SER A 117 5.07 -7.20 0.44
CA SER A 117 5.30 -7.80 -0.88
C SER A 117 4.05 -8.43 -1.50
N GLU A 118 2.93 -8.47 -0.79
CA GLU A 118 1.69 -9.06 -1.25
C GLU A 118 0.85 -8.02 -2.01
N VAL A 119 0.31 -8.43 -3.17
CA VAL A 119 -0.63 -7.60 -3.94
C VAL A 119 -2.00 -7.70 -3.29
N VAL A 120 -2.53 -6.56 -2.84
CA VAL A 120 -3.89 -6.45 -2.29
C VAL A 120 -4.90 -6.33 -3.43
N ASP A 121 -4.63 -5.39 -4.37
CA ASP A 121 -5.41 -5.19 -5.58
C ASP A 121 -4.55 -4.52 -6.65
N SER A 122 -4.89 -4.75 -7.93
CA SER A 122 -4.19 -4.16 -9.07
C SER A 122 -5.20 -3.80 -10.14
N ARG A 123 -5.12 -2.57 -10.66
CA ARG A 123 -6.03 -2.08 -11.67
C ARG A 123 -5.30 -1.40 -12.81
N SER A 124 -5.62 -1.81 -14.04
CA SER A 124 -5.19 -1.14 -15.27
C SER A 124 -6.22 -0.11 -15.72
N PHE A 125 -5.73 0.97 -16.31
CA PHE A 125 -6.49 2.10 -16.82
C PHE A 125 -6.17 2.30 -18.30
N PRO A 126 -6.89 1.62 -19.23
CA PRO A 126 -6.52 1.59 -20.65
C PRO A 126 -6.69 2.94 -21.34
N ASP A 127 -7.72 3.68 -21.06
CA ASP A 127 -8.07 4.89 -21.82
C ASP A 127 -7.75 6.16 -21.03
N ILE A 128 -6.48 6.31 -20.59
CA ILE A 128 -6.07 7.53 -19.89
C ILE A 128 -5.87 8.67 -20.87
N ALA A 129 -6.55 9.78 -20.57
CA ALA A 129 -6.37 10.99 -21.34
C ALA A 129 -4.93 11.54 -21.18
N THR A 130 -4.32 11.95 -22.29
CA THR A 130 -2.99 12.54 -22.35
C THR A 130 -3.02 14.06 -22.24
N ASP A 131 -1.89 14.66 -21.91
CA ASP A 131 -1.65 16.11 -21.86
C ASP A 131 -2.65 16.91 -21.02
N GLN A 132 -3.22 16.27 -20.00
CA GLN A 132 -4.09 16.93 -19.03
C GLN A 132 -3.98 16.31 -17.66
N ASP A 133 -4.35 17.09 -16.64
CA ASP A 133 -4.43 16.61 -15.28
C ASP A 133 -5.66 15.72 -15.12
N ILE A 134 -5.51 14.57 -14.51
CA ILE A 134 -6.56 13.59 -14.30
C ILE A 134 -6.69 13.22 -12.85
N GLN A 135 -7.90 12.99 -12.40
CA GLN A 135 -8.21 12.43 -11.08
C GLN A 135 -8.67 11.00 -11.26
N LEU A 136 -7.84 10.04 -10.87
CA LEU A 136 -8.26 8.65 -10.80
C LEU A 136 -8.86 8.34 -9.45
N LYS A 137 -9.92 7.53 -9.46
CA LYS A 137 -10.53 7.01 -8.25
C LYS A 137 -10.99 5.58 -8.47
N TRP A 138 -10.68 4.69 -7.53
CA TRP A 138 -11.33 3.39 -7.46
C TRP A 138 -11.51 2.94 -6.02
N GLU A 139 -12.37 1.95 -5.84
CA GLU A 139 -12.72 1.40 -4.54
C GLU A 139 -12.58 -0.11 -4.59
N LEU A 140 -12.07 -0.70 -3.51
CA LEU A 140 -12.03 -2.13 -3.33
C LEU A 140 -12.70 -2.53 -2.02
N ASP A 141 -13.44 -3.63 -2.04
CA ASP A 141 -14.19 -4.10 -0.88
C ASP A 141 -13.25 -4.84 0.10
N VAL A 142 -13.37 -4.52 1.39
CA VAL A 142 -12.71 -5.28 2.45
C VAL A 142 -13.53 -6.54 2.73
N ILE A 143 -13.01 -7.69 2.32
CA ILE A 143 -13.63 -8.99 2.58
C ILE A 143 -13.18 -9.54 3.94
N GLU A 144 -13.94 -10.46 4.53
CA GLU A 144 -13.68 -10.99 5.87
C GLU A 144 -12.26 -11.53 6.08
N ASN A 145 -11.67 -12.11 5.02
CA ASN A 145 -10.31 -12.65 5.10
C ASN A 145 -9.20 -11.60 4.96
N SER A 146 -9.54 -10.35 4.66
CA SER A 146 -8.60 -9.23 4.48
C SER A 146 -8.78 -8.12 5.52
N THR A 147 -9.45 -8.41 6.63
CA THR A 147 -9.73 -7.43 7.70
C THR A 147 -8.51 -7.09 8.55
N TRP A 148 -7.54 -7.98 8.61
CA TRP A 148 -6.34 -7.76 9.39
C TRP A 148 -5.15 -7.40 8.51
N TRP A 149 -4.51 -6.31 8.90
CA TRP A 149 -3.23 -5.90 8.36
C TRP A 149 -2.21 -5.93 9.50
N ASN A 150 -1.52 -7.05 9.63
CA ASN A 150 -0.57 -7.22 10.72
C ASN A 150 0.69 -6.41 10.44
N ALA A 151 1.26 -5.82 11.48
CA ALA A 151 2.52 -5.08 11.37
C ALA A 151 3.66 -5.94 10.78
N SER A 152 3.63 -7.26 11.02
CA SER A 152 4.61 -8.19 10.44
C SER A 152 4.45 -8.47 8.94
N ASP A 153 3.32 -8.12 8.34
CA ASP A 153 3.04 -8.38 6.92
C ASP A 153 3.66 -7.30 6.01
N GLY A 154 4.10 -6.21 6.60
CA GLY A 154 4.66 -5.03 5.94
C GLY A 154 3.63 -3.94 5.67
N GLU A 155 4.12 -2.74 5.44
CA GLU A 155 3.35 -1.51 5.32
C GLU A 155 2.66 -1.41 3.95
N PRO A 156 1.60 -0.57 3.84
CA PRO A 156 1.00 -0.26 2.56
C PRO A 156 1.99 0.45 1.64
N SER A 157 1.93 0.07 0.37
CA SER A 157 2.66 0.76 -0.69
C SER A 157 1.85 0.77 -1.97
N VAL A 158 2.14 1.74 -2.84
CA VAL A 158 1.51 1.85 -4.16
C VAL A 158 2.56 1.82 -5.23
N ARG A 159 2.37 0.94 -6.20
CA ARG A 159 3.23 0.83 -7.38
C ARG A 159 2.49 1.38 -8.59
N PHE A 160 3.18 2.24 -9.34
CA PHE A 160 2.75 2.79 -10.61
C PHE A 160 3.60 2.17 -11.72
N GLN A 161 2.95 1.62 -12.73
CA GLN A 161 3.60 1.04 -13.89
C GLN A 161 2.93 1.52 -15.18
N ILE A 162 3.73 1.97 -16.14
CA ILE A 162 3.27 2.34 -17.49
C ILE A 162 4.43 2.18 -18.47
N SER A 163 4.12 1.72 -19.69
CA SER A 163 5.05 1.73 -20.81
C SER A 163 4.32 2.18 -22.06
N LYS A 164 4.62 3.38 -22.54
CA LYS A 164 3.99 3.99 -23.73
C LYS A 164 5.06 4.56 -24.65
N ALA A 165 4.77 4.56 -25.95
CA ALA A 165 5.63 5.23 -26.91
C ALA A 165 5.72 6.73 -26.60
N GLY A 166 6.94 7.30 -26.63
CA GLY A 166 7.16 8.73 -26.56
C GLY A 166 6.88 9.40 -27.89
N TRP A 167 6.86 10.75 -27.94
CA TRP A 167 6.69 11.54 -29.16
C TRP A 167 7.98 12.31 -29.50
N ASP A 168 8.20 12.58 -30.78
CA ASP A 168 9.26 13.50 -31.23
C ASP A 168 8.78 14.96 -31.23
N ALA A 169 9.69 15.89 -31.56
CA ALA A 169 9.39 17.32 -31.61
C ALA A 169 8.29 17.70 -32.64
N SER A 170 7.86 16.77 -33.49
CA SER A 170 6.76 16.95 -34.44
C SER A 170 5.46 16.34 -33.96
N GLY A 171 5.44 15.72 -32.77
CA GLY A 171 4.29 14.98 -32.23
C GLY A 171 4.12 13.57 -32.82
N THR A 172 5.13 13.07 -33.53
CA THR A 172 5.09 11.74 -34.12
C THR A 172 5.60 10.70 -33.13
N PRO A 173 4.96 9.52 -33.04
CA PRO A 173 5.44 8.44 -32.19
C PRO A 173 6.88 8.04 -32.50
N CYS A 174 7.69 7.90 -31.48
CA CYS A 174 9.04 7.43 -31.61
C CYS A 174 9.06 5.92 -31.87
N SER A 175 8.66 5.51 -33.05
CA SER A 175 8.70 4.11 -33.48
C SER A 175 9.45 3.99 -34.80
N GLY A 176 10.56 3.28 -34.82
CA GLY A 176 11.24 2.92 -36.07
C GLY A 176 12.75 3.02 -36.08
N PRO A 177 13.41 2.51 -37.14
CA PRO A 177 14.87 2.37 -37.21
C PRO A 177 15.66 3.67 -37.47
N LEU A 178 14.98 4.81 -37.66
CA LEU A 178 15.61 6.13 -37.93
C LEU A 178 15.66 7.03 -36.69
N GLN A 179 15.86 6.47 -35.55
CA GLN A 179 15.78 7.04 -34.21
C GLN A 179 16.90 8.03 -33.87
N MET A 180 17.03 9.11 -34.63
CA MET A 180 17.95 10.19 -34.32
C MET A 180 17.29 11.39 -33.62
N LEU A 181 16.00 11.29 -33.32
CA LEU A 181 15.23 12.37 -32.72
C LEU A 181 15.08 12.10 -31.20
N LYS A 182 15.20 13.16 -30.42
CA LYS A 182 14.88 13.10 -29.00
C LYS A 182 13.41 12.81 -28.84
N CYS A 183 13.11 11.75 -28.16
CA CYS A 183 11.75 11.36 -27.81
C CYS A 183 11.36 12.04 -26.49
N GLY A 184 10.11 12.42 -26.35
CA GLY A 184 9.53 12.99 -25.16
C GLY A 184 8.42 12.12 -24.62
N GLY A 185 8.11 12.30 -23.37
CA GLY A 185 7.04 11.69 -22.65
C GLY A 185 7.27 11.91 -21.16
N PHE A 186 6.21 12.08 -20.42
CA PHE A 186 6.36 12.15 -18.98
C PHE A 186 5.17 11.55 -18.22
N PHE A 187 5.47 11.13 -17.01
CA PHE A 187 4.51 10.70 -16.02
C PHE A 187 4.70 11.52 -14.75
N ARG A 188 3.59 12.00 -14.19
CA ARG A 188 3.60 12.83 -12.99
C ARG A 188 2.55 12.34 -12.02
N VAL A 189 2.92 12.28 -10.73
CA VAL A 189 2.00 12.08 -9.61
C VAL A 189 1.94 13.37 -8.80
N TYR A 190 0.74 13.89 -8.60
CA TYR A 190 0.50 15.02 -7.70
C TYR A 190 0.52 14.53 -6.26
N TYR A 191 1.31 15.17 -5.40
CA TYR A 191 1.35 14.84 -3.98
C TYR A 191 0.16 15.43 -3.21
N SER A 192 -0.04 15.01 -1.97
CA SER A 192 -1.19 15.44 -1.17
C SER A 192 -1.23 16.94 -0.89
N ASN A 193 -0.10 17.65 -0.99
CA ASN A 193 0.01 19.11 -0.84
C ASN A 193 -0.03 19.88 -2.17
N ASN A 194 -0.44 19.27 -3.29
CA ASN A 194 -0.52 19.96 -4.57
C ASN A 194 -1.50 21.15 -4.54
N GLN A 195 -1.28 22.12 -5.44
CA GLN A 195 -2.10 23.33 -5.54
C GLN A 195 -3.20 23.24 -6.61
N GLU A 196 -3.21 22.17 -7.40
CA GLU A 196 -4.16 21.92 -8.48
C GLU A 196 -5.50 21.42 -7.98
N GLY A 197 -5.60 21.08 -6.68
CA GLY A 197 -6.82 20.60 -6.05
C GLY A 197 -7.12 19.13 -6.36
N LEU A 198 -6.14 18.39 -6.86
CA LEU A 198 -6.22 16.95 -7.06
C LEU A 198 -5.97 16.22 -5.73
N ARG A 199 -6.64 15.09 -5.57
CA ARG A 199 -6.45 14.25 -4.38
C ARG A 199 -5.50 13.12 -4.71
N THR A 200 -4.49 12.93 -3.84
CA THR A 200 -3.61 11.76 -3.87
C THR A 200 -3.54 11.18 -2.47
N GLN A 201 -4.37 10.18 -2.23
CA GLN A 201 -4.54 9.58 -0.92
C GLN A 201 -5.21 8.21 -1.00
N ILE A 202 -5.04 7.40 0.04
CA ILE A 202 -5.81 6.18 0.23
C ILE A 202 -6.55 6.28 1.56
N GLN A 203 -7.87 6.11 1.53
CA GLN A 203 -8.68 6.00 2.73
C GLN A 203 -8.88 4.54 3.10
N PHE A 204 -8.42 4.17 4.29
CA PHE A 204 -8.63 2.84 4.86
C PHE A 204 -9.81 2.85 5.83
N PRO A 205 -10.75 1.90 5.79
CA PRO A 205 -11.87 1.80 6.72
C PRO A 205 -11.42 1.18 8.05
N ILE A 206 -10.50 1.84 8.74
CA ILE A 206 -9.94 1.37 10.01
C ILE A 206 -11.01 1.34 11.09
N GLY A 207 -11.05 0.27 11.86
CA GLY A 207 -11.96 0.08 12.98
C GLY A 207 -11.23 -0.33 14.24
N GLU A 208 -11.99 -0.38 15.32
CA GLU A 208 -11.52 -1.04 16.54
C GLU A 208 -11.52 -2.55 16.31
N ALA A 209 -10.44 -3.20 16.73
CA ALA A 209 -10.36 -4.66 16.67
C ALA A 209 -11.51 -5.26 17.49
N PRO A 210 -12.16 -6.33 17.00
CA PRO A 210 -13.18 -6.99 17.78
C PRO A 210 -12.58 -7.49 19.10
N GLU A 211 -13.26 -7.17 20.21
CA GLU A 211 -12.87 -7.72 21.50
C GLU A 211 -12.90 -9.26 21.43
N VAL A 212 -11.76 -9.87 21.71
CA VAL A 212 -11.72 -11.31 21.89
C VAL A 212 -12.41 -11.61 23.21
N VAL A 213 -13.69 -11.95 23.16
CA VAL A 213 -14.39 -12.50 24.31
C VAL A 213 -13.73 -13.85 24.59
N ILE A 214 -12.78 -13.86 25.50
CA ILE A 214 -12.30 -15.11 26.10
C ILE A 214 -13.49 -15.62 26.89
N GLU A 215 -14.28 -16.54 26.34
CA GLU A 215 -15.19 -17.33 27.15
C GLU A 215 -14.30 -18.02 28.19
N GLU A 216 -14.34 -17.49 29.42
CA GLU A 216 -13.77 -18.22 30.56
C GLU A 216 -14.45 -19.61 30.55
N GLU A 217 -13.66 -20.63 30.25
CA GLU A 217 -14.15 -22.02 30.44
C GLU A 217 -14.82 -22.05 31.80
N PRO A 218 -16.12 -22.51 31.89
CA PRO A 218 -16.80 -22.54 33.14
C PRO A 218 -15.93 -23.33 34.11
N GLU A 219 -15.46 -22.68 35.18
CA GLU A 219 -14.74 -23.37 36.26
C GLU A 219 -15.55 -24.63 36.57
N GLU A 220 -15.03 -25.80 36.23
CA GLU A 220 -15.61 -27.05 36.68
C GLU A 220 -15.69 -26.96 38.20
N LYS A 221 -16.87 -26.61 38.69
CA LYS A 221 -17.16 -26.68 40.12
C LYS A 221 -16.89 -28.10 40.52
N GLY A 222 -15.68 -28.34 41.01
CA GLY A 222 -15.25 -29.65 41.51
C GLY A 222 -16.31 -30.18 42.44
N LEU A 223 -16.89 -31.32 42.09
CA LEU A 223 -17.80 -32.06 42.92
C LEU A 223 -17.16 -32.23 44.30
N PRO A 224 -17.82 -31.83 45.40
CA PRO A 224 -17.28 -32.03 46.72
C PRO A 224 -17.28 -33.51 47.04
N GLY A 225 -16.10 -34.08 47.09
CA GLY A 225 -15.88 -35.37 47.74
C GLY A 225 -15.72 -36.58 46.81
N PHE A 226 -14.50 -36.78 46.36
CA PHE A 226 -13.89 -38.13 46.41
C PHE A 226 -12.39 -37.93 46.53
N GLY A 227 -11.90 -38.18 47.73
CA GLY A 227 -10.48 -38.15 48.02
C GLY A 227 -9.72 -39.28 47.36
N PHE A 228 -8.45 -38.98 47.13
CA PHE A 228 -7.32 -39.91 47.04
C PHE A 228 -7.48 -41.15 46.15
N LEU A 229 -6.73 -41.19 45.08
CA LEU A 229 -5.71 -42.22 44.89
C LEU A 229 -5.00 -42.05 43.55
N THR A 230 -3.73 -41.68 43.67
CA THR A 230 -2.62 -42.19 42.82
C THR A 230 -2.84 -42.44 41.32
N GLY A 231 -2.06 -41.78 40.53
CA GLY A 231 -1.84 -42.19 39.16
C GLY A 231 -0.65 -41.44 38.54
N LEU A 232 0.54 -41.95 38.83
CA LEU A 232 1.77 -41.69 38.10
C LEU A 232 1.61 -41.98 36.60
N SER A 233 2.40 -41.23 35.85
CA SER A 233 2.93 -41.61 34.54
C SER A 233 2.21 -41.16 33.27
N GLY A 234 2.96 -40.42 32.49
CA GLY A 234 2.68 -40.21 31.08
C GLY A 234 3.48 -39.07 30.45
N MET A 235 4.82 -39.04 30.63
CA MET A 235 5.64 -38.28 29.72
C MET A 235 5.53 -38.87 28.32
N ALA A 236 4.80 -38.24 27.43
CA ALA A 236 4.84 -38.54 26.01
C ALA A 236 5.90 -37.64 25.37
N MET A 237 7.08 -38.16 25.16
CA MET A 237 8.08 -37.57 24.28
C MET A 237 7.59 -37.67 22.83
N ALA A 238 7.28 -36.56 22.23
CA ALA A 238 7.10 -36.47 20.78
C ALA A 238 8.48 -36.47 20.11
N VAL A 239 8.89 -37.60 19.58
CA VAL A 239 10.10 -37.73 18.71
C VAL A 239 9.74 -37.20 17.34
N ILE A 240 10.27 -36.04 16.99
CA ILE A 240 10.23 -35.52 15.62
C ILE A 240 11.32 -36.26 14.82
N ALA A 241 10.89 -37.21 13.99
CA ALA A 241 11.74 -37.88 13.03
C ALA A 241 11.96 -36.99 11.80
N THR A 242 13.10 -36.32 11.74
CA THR A 242 13.57 -35.67 10.52
C THR A 242 14.02 -36.70 9.50
N ARG A 243 13.20 -36.95 8.47
CA ARG A 243 13.60 -37.71 7.30
C ARG A 243 14.52 -36.84 6.42
N ARG A 244 15.81 -37.13 6.46
CA ARG A 244 16.76 -36.73 5.42
C ARG A 244 16.61 -37.68 4.23
N GLY A 245 16.16 -37.17 3.08
CA GLY A 245 16.20 -37.89 1.82
C GLY A 245 17.60 -37.77 1.17
N PRO A 246 18.04 -38.79 0.42
CA PRO A 246 19.39 -38.81 -0.16
C PRO A 246 19.49 -37.96 -1.42
N LEU A 247 20.59 -37.19 -1.52
CA LEU A 247 21.03 -36.48 -2.71
C LEU A 247 21.54 -37.50 -3.74
N THR A 248 20.94 -37.55 -4.91
CA THR A 248 21.49 -38.27 -6.09
C THR A 248 22.28 -37.27 -6.94
N PRO A 249 23.54 -37.60 -7.34
CA PRO A 249 24.30 -36.80 -8.29
C PRO A 249 23.89 -37.16 -9.72
N ARG A 250 23.60 -36.15 -10.53
CA ARG A 250 23.51 -36.29 -11.98
C ARG A 250 24.81 -35.84 -12.63
N ARG A 251 25.29 -36.74 -13.48
CA ARG A 251 26.34 -36.50 -14.46
C ARG A 251 25.92 -35.49 -15.52
#